data_5c647e20f74d9f3897ba3281da5c9afc
#
_entry.id   5c647e20f74d9f3897ba3281da5c9afc
#
_cell.length_a   1.000
_cell.length_b   1.000
_cell.length_c   1.000
_cell.angle_alpha   90.00
_cell.angle_beta   90.00
_cell.angle_gamma   90.00
#
_symmetry.space_group_name_H-M   'P 1'
#
loop_
_entity.id
_entity.type
_entity.pdbx_description
1 polymer ?
#
loop_
_entity_poly.entity_id
_entity_poly.type
_entity_poly.pdbx_seq_one_letter_code
_entity_poly.pdbx_strand_id
1 'polypeptide(L)'
;MPSADLRAFARANLPEPPARVLEVGAGDGRLGRALRDAGYDVVAIDPGSEADDVRAVALADLDEPAGSFAAAIAVVSLHHVEPLEDSCRRLADVVERGGTLVVDEFDVAAFDLAAAAWWLDQCRALGDPQPKSPEELVEEHRDHLHPLDRILAALEPYFELGHPVRGPWLHRWKLGDSLRAVEEEAIARGRLPATGARLVGRRTGDAGGLVD
;
A
#
# COMPACT_ATOMS: atom_id res chain seq x y z
N MET A 1 -10.94 -11.50 4.00
CA MET A 1 -11.03 -10.40 5.00
C MET A 1 -9.65 -9.77 5.12
N PRO A 2 -9.52 -8.41 5.16
CA PRO A 2 -8.25 -7.78 5.51
C PRO A 2 -7.74 -8.32 6.84
N SER A 3 -6.42 -8.45 7.02
CA SER A 3 -5.87 -8.96 8.27
C SER A 3 -6.30 -8.08 9.45
N ALA A 4 -6.42 -8.67 10.65
CA ALA A 4 -6.79 -7.91 11.86
C ALA A 4 -5.77 -6.78 12.14
N ASP A 5 -4.51 -7.03 11.85
CA ASP A 5 -3.40 -6.10 12.00
C ASP A 5 -3.48 -4.90 11.02
N LEU A 6 -3.82 -5.13 9.75
CA LEU A 6 -4.04 -4.05 8.78
C LEU A 6 -5.22 -3.16 9.20
N ARG A 7 -6.34 -3.76 9.63
CA ARG A 7 -7.49 -2.99 10.10
C ARG A 7 -7.15 -2.17 11.35
N ALA A 8 -6.39 -2.74 12.28
CA ALA A 8 -5.93 -2.03 13.47
C ALA A 8 -5.02 -0.85 13.10
N PHE A 9 -4.07 -1.05 12.17
CA PHE A 9 -3.20 0.00 11.67
C PHE A 9 -4.00 1.12 10.98
N ALA A 10 -4.93 0.78 10.09
CA ALA A 10 -5.78 1.76 9.43
C ALA A 10 -6.58 2.58 10.46
N ARG A 11 -7.27 1.92 11.38
CA ARG A 11 -8.10 2.59 12.41
C ARG A 11 -7.29 3.47 13.37
N ALA A 12 -6.06 3.11 13.67
CA ALA A 12 -5.20 3.90 14.56
C ALA A 12 -4.68 5.19 13.90
N ASN A 13 -4.72 5.28 12.57
CA ASN A 13 -4.11 6.37 11.83
C ASN A 13 -5.09 7.17 10.95
N LEU A 14 -6.27 6.63 10.65
CA LEU A 14 -7.34 7.38 10.00
C LEU A 14 -8.02 8.33 11.02
N PRO A 15 -8.61 9.46 10.56
CA PRO A 15 -9.45 10.29 11.41
C PRO A 15 -10.64 9.52 11.96
N GLU A 16 -11.22 9.98 13.07
CA GLU A 16 -12.43 9.37 13.62
C GLU A 16 -13.61 9.45 12.64
N PRO A 17 -14.43 8.40 12.52
CA PRO A 17 -15.64 8.45 11.71
C PRO A 17 -16.70 9.40 12.34
N PRO A 18 -17.57 10.02 11.52
CA PRO A 18 -17.62 9.87 10.07
C PRO A 18 -16.55 10.73 9.38
N ALA A 19 -15.76 10.11 8.52
CA ALA A 19 -14.79 10.81 7.68
C ALA A 19 -14.82 10.24 6.27
N ARG A 20 -14.59 11.06 5.26
CA ARG A 20 -14.51 10.62 3.87
C ARG A 20 -13.09 10.15 3.56
N VAL A 21 -12.95 8.91 3.12
CA VAL A 21 -11.67 8.24 2.90
C VAL A 21 -11.58 7.71 1.47
N LEU A 22 -10.44 7.97 0.82
CA LEU A 22 -10.09 7.35 -0.46
C LEU A 22 -9.27 6.09 -0.21
N GLU A 23 -9.71 4.95 -0.74
CA GLU A 23 -8.92 3.71 -0.81
C GLU A 23 -8.35 3.57 -2.22
N VAL A 24 -7.02 3.55 -2.33
CA VAL A 24 -6.27 3.41 -3.59
C VAL A 24 -5.81 1.97 -3.77
N GLY A 25 -6.13 1.36 -4.92
CA GLY A 25 -5.82 -0.03 -5.21
C GLY A 25 -6.65 -0.98 -4.36
N ALA A 26 -7.96 -0.78 -4.37
CA ALA A 26 -8.90 -1.50 -3.49
C ALA A 26 -9.06 -2.99 -3.82
N GLY A 27 -8.61 -3.43 -4.99
CA GLY A 27 -8.75 -4.81 -5.44
C GLY A 27 -10.19 -5.29 -5.39
N ASP A 28 -10.46 -6.28 -4.55
CA ASP A 28 -11.82 -6.82 -4.36
C ASP A 28 -12.71 -6.02 -3.38
N GLY A 29 -12.27 -4.86 -2.92
CA GLY A 29 -13.04 -3.93 -2.07
C GLY A 29 -13.21 -4.35 -0.61
N ARG A 30 -12.49 -5.39 -0.14
CA ARG A 30 -12.66 -5.90 1.24
C ARG A 30 -12.32 -4.90 2.32
N LEU A 31 -11.27 -4.09 2.14
CA LEU A 31 -10.89 -3.09 3.11
C LEU A 31 -11.91 -1.95 3.13
N GLY A 32 -12.35 -1.46 1.96
CA GLY A 32 -13.38 -0.44 1.84
C GLY A 32 -14.68 -0.85 2.53
N ARG A 33 -15.13 -2.09 2.34
CA ARG A 33 -16.30 -2.61 3.07
C ARG A 33 -16.09 -2.59 4.58
N ALA A 34 -14.94 -3.06 5.05
CA ALA A 34 -14.64 -3.05 6.48
C ALA A 34 -14.54 -1.64 7.09
N LEU A 35 -14.09 -0.64 6.31
CA LEU A 35 -14.08 0.75 6.72
C LEU A 35 -15.50 1.35 6.71
N ARG A 36 -16.34 1.05 5.72
CA ARG A 36 -17.77 1.47 5.70
C ARG A 36 -18.52 0.89 6.89
N ASP A 37 -18.31 -0.39 7.24
CA ASP A 37 -18.88 -1.02 8.43
C ASP A 37 -18.42 -0.34 9.73
N ALA A 38 -17.24 0.29 9.71
CA ALA A 38 -16.72 1.09 10.82
C ALA A 38 -17.19 2.55 10.83
N GLY A 39 -18.07 2.96 9.89
CA GLY A 39 -18.69 4.27 9.85
C GLY A 39 -18.00 5.31 8.95
N TYR A 40 -17.04 4.92 8.11
CA TYR A 40 -16.43 5.83 7.14
C TYR A 40 -17.24 5.94 5.84
N ASP A 41 -17.20 7.12 5.20
CA ASP A 41 -17.62 7.31 3.81
C ASP A 41 -16.43 6.97 2.89
N VAL A 42 -16.45 5.77 2.27
CA VAL A 42 -15.30 5.28 1.50
C VAL A 42 -15.59 5.32 0.00
N VAL A 43 -14.71 6.01 -0.72
CA VAL A 43 -14.55 5.87 -2.16
C VAL A 43 -13.36 4.93 -2.39
N ALA A 44 -13.63 3.77 -2.99
CA ALA A 44 -12.62 2.77 -3.31
C ALA A 44 -12.36 2.78 -4.83
N ILE A 45 -11.10 2.83 -5.23
CA ILE A 45 -10.68 2.84 -6.63
C ILE A 45 -9.66 1.74 -6.92
N ASP A 46 -9.80 1.11 -8.09
CA ASP A 46 -8.83 0.17 -8.62
C ASP A 46 -9.13 -0.05 -10.11
N PRO A 47 -8.21 0.24 -11.05
CA PRO A 47 -8.48 0.13 -12.48
C PRO A 47 -8.77 -1.29 -12.96
N GLY A 48 -8.32 -2.30 -12.23
CA GLY A 48 -8.50 -3.73 -12.54
C GLY A 48 -9.64 -4.40 -11.76
N SER A 49 -10.38 -3.67 -10.93
CA SER A 49 -11.43 -4.28 -10.11
C SER A 49 -12.71 -4.55 -10.89
N GLU A 50 -13.31 -5.72 -10.63
CA GLU A 50 -14.65 -6.09 -11.09
C GLU A 50 -15.70 -6.01 -9.97
N ALA A 51 -15.33 -5.54 -8.78
CA ALA A 51 -16.24 -5.44 -7.64
C ALA A 51 -17.18 -4.23 -7.79
N ASP A 52 -18.49 -4.43 -7.59
CA ASP A 52 -19.52 -3.41 -7.78
C ASP A 52 -19.35 -2.16 -6.90
N ASP A 53 -18.69 -2.30 -5.76
CA ASP A 53 -18.46 -1.23 -4.78
C ASP A 53 -17.06 -0.58 -4.90
N VAL A 54 -16.33 -0.90 -5.97
CA VAL A 54 -15.02 -0.32 -6.34
C VAL A 54 -15.16 0.36 -7.70
N ARG A 55 -14.69 1.60 -7.81
CA ARG A 55 -14.69 2.31 -9.10
C ARG A 55 -13.50 1.83 -9.93
N ALA A 56 -13.76 1.34 -11.13
CA ALA A 56 -12.74 0.91 -12.09
C ALA A 56 -12.07 2.15 -12.74
N VAL A 57 -11.24 2.86 -11.97
CA VAL A 57 -10.54 4.08 -12.41
C VAL A 57 -9.13 4.11 -11.83
N ALA A 58 -8.17 4.57 -12.65
CA ALA A 58 -6.80 4.82 -12.20
C ALA A 58 -6.75 6.08 -11.31
N LEU A 59 -5.78 6.12 -10.38
CA LEU A 59 -5.63 7.26 -9.46
C LEU A 59 -5.39 8.59 -10.20
N ALA A 60 -4.60 8.58 -11.28
CA ALA A 60 -4.35 9.77 -12.09
C ALA A 60 -5.61 10.34 -12.75
N ASP A 61 -6.59 9.48 -13.06
CA ASP A 61 -7.83 9.82 -13.77
C ASP A 61 -9.03 10.00 -12.80
N LEU A 62 -8.79 9.95 -11.50
CA LEU A 62 -9.85 10.07 -10.49
C LEU A 62 -10.54 11.44 -10.59
N ASP A 63 -11.82 11.46 -10.93
CA ASP A 63 -12.64 12.68 -11.00
C ASP A 63 -13.35 12.91 -9.64
N GLU A 64 -12.65 13.62 -8.75
CA GLU A 64 -13.14 14.04 -7.43
C GLU A 64 -12.70 15.48 -7.16
N PRO A 65 -13.50 16.29 -6.46
CA PRO A 65 -13.08 17.65 -6.12
C PRO A 65 -11.79 17.70 -5.28
N ALA A 66 -11.02 18.77 -5.42
CA ALA A 66 -9.85 19.00 -4.60
C ALA A 66 -10.24 19.06 -3.11
N GLY A 67 -9.43 18.42 -2.26
CA GLY A 67 -9.64 18.41 -0.81
C GLY A 67 -10.93 17.71 -0.35
N SER A 68 -11.47 16.80 -1.15
CA SER A 68 -12.73 16.11 -0.84
C SER A 68 -12.59 14.93 0.13
N PHE A 69 -11.35 14.51 0.44
CA PHE A 69 -11.07 13.40 1.35
C PHE A 69 -10.30 13.87 2.58
N ALA A 70 -10.78 13.53 3.78
CA ALA A 70 -10.07 13.76 5.03
C ALA A 70 -8.83 12.83 5.17
N ALA A 71 -8.84 11.71 4.48
CA ALA A 71 -7.70 10.79 4.44
C ALA A 71 -7.71 9.95 3.16
N ALA A 72 -6.54 9.41 2.84
CA ALA A 72 -6.38 8.33 1.87
C ALA A 72 -5.64 7.15 2.49
N ILE A 73 -5.93 5.95 2.00
CA ILE A 73 -5.23 4.72 2.36
C ILE A 73 -4.83 3.98 1.10
N ALA A 74 -3.56 3.61 1.00
CA ALA A 74 -2.99 2.81 -0.08
C ALA A 74 -2.38 1.54 0.52
N VAL A 75 -2.88 0.38 0.08
CA VAL A 75 -2.45 -0.92 0.60
C VAL A 75 -1.96 -1.78 -0.55
N VAL A 76 -0.65 -1.99 -0.62
CA VAL A 76 -0.03 -2.84 -1.64
C VAL A 76 -0.47 -2.44 -3.06
N SER A 77 -0.40 -1.15 -3.34
CA SER A 77 -0.97 -0.59 -4.56
C SER A 77 -0.06 0.41 -5.27
N LEU A 78 0.63 1.30 -4.53
CA LEU A 78 1.43 2.37 -5.14
C LEU A 78 2.61 1.84 -5.97
N HIS A 79 3.10 0.66 -5.65
CA HIS A 79 4.17 0.03 -6.43
C HIS A 79 3.74 -0.41 -7.84
N HIS A 80 2.43 -0.44 -8.13
CA HIS A 80 1.88 -0.72 -9.46
C HIS A 80 1.33 0.52 -10.18
N VAL A 81 1.24 1.66 -9.49
CA VAL A 81 0.54 2.83 -10.02
C VAL A 81 1.34 3.50 -11.13
N GLU A 82 0.70 3.67 -12.31
CA GLU A 82 1.26 4.38 -13.45
C GLU A 82 0.27 5.43 -14.00
N PRO A 83 0.75 6.64 -14.37
CA PRO A 83 2.07 7.21 -14.07
C PRO A 83 2.18 7.59 -12.59
N LEU A 84 3.30 7.24 -11.92
CA LEU A 84 3.44 7.39 -10.47
C LEU A 84 3.37 8.84 -10.00
N GLU A 85 4.14 9.73 -10.62
CA GLU A 85 4.25 11.15 -10.22
C GLU A 85 2.92 11.89 -10.38
N ASP A 86 2.21 11.67 -11.51
CA ASP A 86 0.89 12.27 -11.76
C ASP A 86 -0.16 11.73 -10.78
N SER A 87 -0.09 10.45 -10.47
CA SER A 87 -0.97 9.80 -9.50
C SER A 87 -0.74 10.33 -8.08
N CYS A 88 0.52 10.49 -7.66
CA CYS A 88 0.84 11.08 -6.35
C CYS A 88 0.41 12.54 -6.26
N ARG A 89 0.55 13.33 -7.34
CA ARG A 89 -0.01 14.68 -7.42
C ARG A 89 -1.52 14.66 -7.27
N ARG A 90 -2.21 13.78 -8.02
CA ARG A 90 -3.68 13.67 -7.95
C ARG A 90 -4.15 13.23 -6.56
N LEU A 91 -3.46 12.29 -5.95
CA LEU A 91 -3.71 11.89 -4.56
C LEU A 91 -3.66 13.10 -3.61
N ALA A 92 -2.63 13.91 -3.75
CA ALA A 92 -2.47 15.12 -2.96
C ALA A 92 -3.56 16.17 -3.23
N ASP A 93 -4.00 16.31 -4.49
CA ASP A 93 -5.06 17.26 -4.84
C ASP A 93 -6.40 16.91 -4.20
N VAL A 94 -6.74 15.62 -4.12
CA VAL A 94 -8.03 15.18 -3.58
C VAL A 94 -8.06 15.06 -2.05
N VAL A 95 -6.89 14.88 -1.42
CA VAL A 95 -6.78 14.88 0.05
C VAL A 95 -6.73 16.30 0.57
N GLU A 96 -7.55 16.64 1.56
CA GLU A 96 -7.58 17.96 2.17
C GLU A 96 -6.24 18.35 2.83
N ARG A 97 -5.99 19.64 2.97
CA ARG A 97 -4.79 20.14 3.68
C ARG A 97 -4.80 19.67 5.13
N GLY A 98 -3.69 19.10 5.58
CA GLY A 98 -3.60 18.46 6.90
C GLY A 98 -4.25 17.07 6.98
N GLY A 99 -4.85 16.61 5.87
CA GLY A 99 -5.41 15.26 5.77
C GLY A 99 -4.33 14.17 5.85
N THR A 100 -4.76 12.97 6.14
CA THR A 100 -3.87 11.84 6.43
C THR A 100 -3.70 10.94 5.21
N LEU A 101 -2.47 10.50 4.95
CA LEU A 101 -2.15 9.39 4.04
C LEU A 101 -1.63 8.22 4.86
N VAL A 102 -2.30 7.07 4.74
CA VAL A 102 -1.88 5.79 5.35
C VAL A 102 -1.36 4.88 4.25
N VAL A 103 -0.13 4.40 4.40
CA VAL A 103 0.53 3.52 3.41
C VAL A 103 0.96 2.22 4.07
N ASP A 104 0.62 1.09 3.45
CA ASP A 104 1.08 -0.26 3.79
C ASP A 104 1.55 -0.91 2.49
N GLU A 105 2.87 -0.94 2.25
CA GLU A 105 3.45 -1.32 0.96
C GLU A 105 4.40 -2.50 1.05
N PHE A 106 4.54 -3.19 -0.09
CA PHE A 106 5.62 -4.10 -0.39
C PHE A 106 6.82 -3.32 -0.94
N ASP A 107 7.99 -3.53 -0.37
CA ASP A 107 9.22 -2.95 -0.87
C ASP A 107 9.99 -3.94 -1.73
N VAL A 108 9.85 -3.81 -3.05
CA VAL A 108 10.54 -4.66 -4.01
C VAL A 108 12.07 -4.56 -3.92
N ALA A 109 12.63 -3.43 -3.47
CA ALA A 109 14.07 -3.28 -3.30
C ALA A 109 14.61 -4.17 -2.17
N ALA A 110 13.79 -4.45 -1.15
CA ALA A 110 14.12 -5.37 -0.07
C ALA A 110 13.85 -6.85 -0.42
N PHE A 111 13.17 -7.13 -1.54
CA PHE A 111 12.89 -8.50 -1.97
C PHE A 111 14.12 -9.08 -2.69
N ASP A 112 14.97 -9.76 -1.90
CA ASP A 112 16.21 -10.38 -2.37
C ASP A 112 16.05 -11.90 -2.63
N LEU A 113 17.14 -12.54 -3.01
CA LEU A 113 17.18 -13.98 -3.29
C LEU A 113 16.79 -14.83 -2.06
N ALA A 114 17.11 -14.38 -0.85
CA ALA A 114 16.75 -15.11 0.36
C ALA A 114 15.24 -15.03 0.61
N ALA A 115 14.64 -13.87 0.39
CA ALA A 115 13.19 -13.66 0.49
C ALA A 115 12.44 -14.47 -0.57
N ALA A 116 12.90 -14.46 -1.82
CA ALA A 116 12.32 -15.22 -2.92
C ALA A 116 12.41 -16.74 -2.69
N ALA A 117 13.58 -17.24 -2.29
CA ALA A 117 13.77 -18.66 -1.98
C ALA A 117 12.87 -19.11 -0.82
N TRP A 118 12.80 -18.32 0.26
CA TRP A 118 11.93 -18.63 1.40
C TRP A 118 10.45 -18.69 0.96
N TRP A 119 9.98 -17.72 0.19
CA TRP A 119 8.61 -17.69 -0.30
C TRP A 119 8.27 -18.90 -1.17
N LEU A 120 9.17 -19.26 -2.10
CA LEU A 120 9.01 -20.46 -2.95
C LEU A 120 8.99 -21.76 -2.14
N ASP A 121 9.80 -21.86 -1.07
CA ASP A 121 9.80 -23.01 -0.18
C ASP A 121 8.49 -23.12 0.60
N GLN A 122 7.93 -21.99 1.08
CA GLN A 122 6.62 -22.00 1.72
C GLN A 122 5.50 -22.39 0.74
N CYS A 123 5.50 -21.86 -0.47
CA CYS A 123 4.55 -22.28 -1.52
C CYS A 123 4.61 -23.79 -1.75
N ARG A 124 5.82 -24.34 -1.87
CA ARG A 124 6.02 -25.79 -2.05
C ARG A 124 5.49 -26.59 -0.86
N ALA A 125 5.75 -26.13 0.37
CA ALA A 125 5.28 -26.77 1.59
C ALA A 125 3.75 -26.77 1.71
N LEU A 126 3.09 -25.75 1.16
CA LEU A 126 1.63 -25.63 1.11
C LEU A 126 0.99 -26.41 -0.08
N GLY A 127 1.80 -27.08 -0.91
CA GLY A 127 1.32 -27.86 -2.05
C GLY A 127 1.02 -27.00 -3.30
N ASP A 128 1.48 -25.75 -3.35
CA ASP A 128 1.37 -24.84 -4.50
C ASP A 128 2.78 -24.43 -5.03
N PRO A 129 3.57 -25.40 -5.58
CA PRO A 129 4.90 -25.09 -6.06
C PRO A 129 4.84 -24.14 -7.27
N GLN A 130 5.62 -23.08 -7.21
CA GLN A 130 5.72 -22.11 -8.30
C GLN A 130 6.82 -22.52 -9.28
N PRO A 131 6.60 -22.36 -10.61
CA PRO A 131 7.54 -22.83 -11.64
C PRO A 131 8.64 -21.79 -11.95
N LYS A 132 9.14 -21.07 -10.93
CA LYS A 132 10.15 -20.03 -11.07
C LYS A 132 11.34 -20.29 -10.15
N SER A 133 12.52 -19.82 -10.56
CA SER A 133 13.68 -19.72 -9.67
C SER A 133 13.60 -18.46 -8.80
N PRO A 134 14.36 -18.37 -7.70
CA PRO A 134 14.47 -17.15 -6.92
C PRO A 134 14.96 -15.94 -7.75
N GLU A 135 15.89 -16.17 -8.68
CA GLU A 135 16.46 -15.15 -9.56
C GLU A 135 15.39 -14.58 -10.50
N GLU A 136 14.65 -15.45 -11.19
CA GLU A 136 13.56 -15.07 -12.10
C GLU A 136 12.48 -14.26 -11.35
N LEU A 137 12.17 -14.67 -10.11
CA LEU A 137 11.15 -14.03 -9.31
C LEU A 137 11.57 -12.62 -8.88
N VAL A 138 12.83 -12.45 -8.45
CA VAL A 138 13.38 -11.14 -8.07
C VAL A 138 13.48 -10.21 -9.27
N GLU A 139 13.97 -10.70 -10.43
CA GLU A 139 14.09 -9.91 -11.65
C GLU A 139 12.72 -9.40 -12.13
N GLU A 140 11.73 -10.30 -12.24
CA GLU A 140 10.37 -9.96 -12.64
C GLU A 140 9.75 -8.85 -11.77
N HIS A 141 9.92 -8.93 -10.45
CA HIS A 141 9.35 -7.91 -9.56
C HIS A 141 10.07 -6.56 -9.68
N ARG A 142 11.39 -6.58 -9.84
CA ARG A 142 12.16 -5.34 -10.03
C ARG A 142 11.87 -4.62 -11.32
N ASP A 143 11.54 -5.37 -12.37
CA ASP A 143 11.24 -4.79 -13.69
C ASP A 143 9.85 -4.16 -13.78
N HIS A 144 8.91 -4.61 -12.93
CA HIS A 144 7.50 -4.25 -13.04
C HIS A 144 6.96 -3.42 -11.86
N LEU A 145 7.73 -3.26 -10.78
CA LEU A 145 7.25 -2.59 -9.58
C LEU A 145 8.14 -1.40 -9.20
N HIS A 146 7.51 -0.34 -8.72
CA HIS A 146 8.25 0.78 -8.14
C HIS A 146 8.82 0.39 -6.77
N PRO A 147 10.13 0.60 -6.53
CA PRO A 147 10.70 0.46 -5.21
C PRO A 147 10.18 1.54 -4.26
N LEU A 148 10.17 1.23 -2.96
CA LEU A 148 9.59 2.11 -1.94
C LEU A 148 10.21 3.52 -1.93
N ASP A 149 11.51 3.64 -2.12
CA ASP A 149 12.20 4.94 -2.17
C ASP A 149 11.68 5.84 -3.31
N ARG A 150 11.38 5.26 -4.48
CA ARG A 150 10.76 5.99 -5.59
C ARG A 150 9.34 6.45 -5.25
N ILE A 151 8.54 5.59 -4.59
CA ILE A 151 7.20 5.94 -4.13
C ILE A 151 7.27 7.09 -3.12
N LEU A 152 8.19 7.02 -2.15
CA LEU A 152 8.37 8.06 -1.16
C LEU A 152 8.81 9.39 -1.81
N ALA A 153 9.77 9.35 -2.72
CA ALA A 153 10.22 10.54 -3.45
C ALA A 153 9.09 11.21 -4.26
N ALA A 154 8.16 10.42 -4.83
CA ALA A 154 7.00 10.96 -5.53
C ALA A 154 5.94 11.57 -4.59
N LEU A 155 5.87 11.12 -3.34
CA LEU A 155 4.94 11.63 -2.32
C LEU A 155 5.50 12.83 -1.53
N GLU A 156 6.81 12.89 -1.29
CA GLU A 156 7.50 13.92 -0.49
C GLU A 156 7.17 15.38 -0.88
N PRO A 157 6.97 15.74 -2.17
CA PRO A 157 6.58 17.11 -2.52
C PRO A 157 5.23 17.55 -1.95
N TYR A 158 4.40 16.62 -1.56
CA TYR A 158 3.00 16.85 -1.19
C TYR A 158 2.66 16.46 0.23
N PHE A 159 3.42 15.55 0.83
CA PHE A 159 3.15 15.01 2.16
C PHE A 159 4.39 15.07 3.04
N GLU A 160 4.21 15.52 4.28
CA GLU A 160 5.19 15.28 5.34
C GLU A 160 5.09 13.81 5.74
N LEU A 161 6.07 13.00 5.31
CA LEU A 161 6.06 11.56 5.50
C LEU A 161 6.75 11.16 6.81
N GLY A 162 6.11 10.29 7.58
CA GLY A 162 6.74 9.61 8.70
C GLY A 162 7.78 8.59 8.25
N HIS A 163 8.62 8.15 9.17
CA HIS A 163 9.60 7.09 8.87
C HIS A 163 8.88 5.76 8.61
N PRO A 164 9.25 5.03 7.54
CA PRO A 164 8.69 3.70 7.28
C PRO A 164 9.05 2.70 8.39
N VAL A 165 8.04 2.07 8.96
CA VAL A 165 8.21 0.95 9.88
C VAL A 165 8.25 -0.33 9.06
N ARG A 166 9.40 -1.00 9.08
CA ARG A 166 9.63 -2.23 8.34
C ARG A 166 9.05 -3.44 9.07
N GLY A 167 8.54 -4.41 8.30
CA GLY A 167 7.94 -5.61 8.88
C GLY A 167 7.74 -6.74 7.88
N PRO A 168 7.07 -7.81 8.32
CA PRO A 168 6.74 -8.95 7.47
C PRO A 168 5.68 -8.58 6.43
N TRP A 169 5.79 -9.16 5.25
CA TRP A 169 4.81 -8.98 4.19
C TRP A 169 4.58 -10.26 3.37
N LEU A 170 5.61 -11.11 3.18
CA LEU A 170 5.58 -12.27 2.27
C LEU A 170 4.44 -13.25 2.61
N HIS A 171 4.10 -13.41 3.89
CA HIS A 171 2.98 -14.26 4.32
C HIS A 171 1.65 -13.85 3.66
N ARG A 172 1.48 -12.56 3.32
CA ARG A 172 0.25 -12.03 2.69
C ARG A 172 0.13 -12.45 1.23
N TRP A 173 1.24 -12.77 0.59
CA TRP A 173 1.28 -13.15 -0.81
C TRP A 173 1.09 -14.65 -0.95
N LYS A 174 -0.17 -15.09 -1.12
CA LYS A 174 -0.64 -16.49 -1.27
C LYS A 174 -0.41 -17.44 -0.08
N LEU A 175 0.38 -17.09 0.93
CA LEU A 175 0.76 -18.02 1.99
C LEU A 175 -0.24 -18.04 3.16
N GLY A 176 -0.78 -16.87 3.53
CA GLY A 176 -1.78 -16.72 4.59
C GLY A 176 -1.19 -16.34 5.96
N ASP A 177 -2.06 -15.79 6.81
CA ASP A 177 -1.69 -15.20 8.10
C ASP A 177 -1.04 -16.19 9.08
N SER A 178 -1.23 -17.51 8.91
CA SER A 178 -0.59 -18.55 9.74
C SER A 178 0.93 -18.55 9.65
N LEU A 179 1.51 -18.07 8.53
CA LEU A 179 2.96 -17.98 8.35
C LEU A 179 3.57 -16.66 8.82
N ARG A 180 2.76 -15.69 9.27
CA ARG A 180 3.26 -14.40 9.75
C ARG A 180 4.31 -14.54 10.86
N ALA A 181 4.01 -15.31 11.90
CA ALA A 181 4.94 -15.50 13.01
C ALA A 181 6.26 -16.17 12.58
N VAL A 182 6.20 -17.06 11.58
CA VAL A 182 7.39 -17.74 11.03
C VAL A 182 8.25 -16.73 10.26
N GLU A 183 7.63 -15.86 9.48
CA GLU A 183 8.32 -14.77 8.76
C GLU A 183 8.94 -13.77 9.75
N GLU A 184 8.18 -13.31 10.76
CA GLU A 184 8.66 -12.39 11.81
C GLU A 184 9.89 -12.96 12.53
N GLU A 185 9.87 -14.25 12.89
CA GLU A 185 11.02 -14.91 13.50
C GLU A 185 12.23 -14.99 12.57
N ALA A 186 12.01 -15.25 11.28
CA ALA A 186 13.09 -15.29 10.29
C ALA A 186 13.73 -13.91 10.10
N ILE A 187 12.94 -12.84 10.07
CA ILE A 187 13.40 -11.45 10.02
C ILE A 187 14.18 -11.10 11.29
N ALA A 188 13.63 -11.40 12.47
CA ALA A 188 14.29 -11.10 13.75
C ALA A 188 15.65 -11.79 13.92
N ARG A 189 15.84 -12.95 13.27
CA ARG A 189 17.11 -13.70 13.25
C ARG A 189 18.05 -13.29 12.10
N GLY A 190 17.68 -12.27 11.30
CA GLY A 190 18.47 -11.81 10.16
C GLY A 190 18.57 -12.81 9.01
N ARG A 191 17.62 -13.76 8.91
CA ARG A 191 17.57 -14.74 7.82
C ARG A 191 16.76 -14.26 6.63
N LEU A 192 15.88 -13.28 6.86
CA LEU A 192 15.08 -12.61 5.83
C LEU A 192 15.16 -11.11 6.01
N PRO A 193 15.09 -10.35 4.92
CA PRO A 193 14.82 -8.92 4.98
C PRO A 193 13.35 -8.67 5.34
N ALA A 194 13.06 -7.53 5.96
CA ALA A 194 11.71 -7.05 6.14
C ALA A 194 11.22 -6.39 4.84
N THR A 195 10.36 -7.06 4.09
CA THR A 195 9.89 -6.62 2.77
C THR A 195 8.62 -5.79 2.82
N GLY A 196 7.97 -5.67 3.98
CA GLY A 196 6.84 -4.77 4.20
C GLY A 196 7.27 -3.43 4.76
N ALA A 197 6.52 -2.37 4.45
CA ALA A 197 6.74 -1.05 4.99
C ALA A 197 5.41 -0.35 5.27
N ARG A 198 5.27 0.23 6.46
CA ARG A 198 4.13 1.04 6.88
C ARG A 198 4.55 2.43 7.25
N LEU A 199 3.83 3.42 6.78
CA LEU A 199 4.04 4.80 7.17
C LEU A 199 2.74 5.59 7.13
N VAL A 200 2.78 6.75 7.75
CA VAL A 200 1.71 7.75 7.72
C VAL A 200 2.30 9.06 7.26
N GLY A 201 1.59 9.74 6.37
CA GLY A 201 1.92 11.08 5.91
C GLY A 201 0.83 12.09 6.26
N ARG A 202 1.19 13.37 6.29
CA ARG A 202 0.28 14.49 6.41
C ARG A 202 0.34 15.36 5.17
N ARG A 203 -0.80 15.64 4.55
CA ARG A 203 -0.87 16.53 3.39
C ARG A 203 -0.39 17.93 3.78
N THR A 204 0.70 18.37 3.19
CA THR A 204 1.23 19.72 3.37
C THR A 204 0.35 20.72 2.60
N GLY A 205 0.40 22.00 2.98
CA GLY A 205 -0.09 23.09 2.11
C GLY A 205 0.75 23.09 0.82
N ASP A 206 0.20 23.59 -0.30
CA ASP A 206 1.03 23.87 -1.46
C ASP A 206 2.23 24.69 -0.97
N ALA A 207 3.44 24.25 -1.31
CA ALA A 207 4.61 25.07 -1.10
C ALA A 207 4.30 26.40 -1.76
N GLY A 208 4.04 27.43 -0.93
CA GLY A 208 3.51 28.71 -1.38
C GLY A 208 4.32 29.17 -2.57
N GLY A 209 3.66 29.35 -3.69
CA GLY A 209 4.20 30.20 -4.71
C GLY A 209 4.45 31.56 -4.08
N LEU A 210 5.69 31.83 -3.73
CA LEU A 210 6.20 33.19 -3.66
C LEU A 210 6.00 33.73 -5.07
N VAL A 211 4.83 34.32 -5.28
CA VAL A 211 4.63 35.24 -6.41
C VAL A 211 5.15 36.56 -5.90
N ASP A 212 6.36 36.91 -6.33
CA ASP A 212 6.84 38.30 -6.33
C ASP A 212 6.02 39.15 -7.29
#